data_c5c2766a6dd1172fd99408d6493c8b08
#
_entry.id   c5c2766a6dd1172fd99408d6493c8b08
#
_cell.length_a   1.000
_cell.length_b   1.000
_cell.length_c   1.000
_cell.angle_alpha   90.00
_cell.angle_beta   90.00
_cell.angle_gamma   90.00
#
_symmetry.space_group_name_H-M   'P 1'
#
loop_
_entity.id
_entity.type
_entity.pdbx_description
1 polymer ?
#
loop_
_entity_poly.entity_id
_entity_poly.type
_entity_poly.pdbx_seq_one_letter_code
_entity_poly.pdbx_strand_id
1 'polypeptide(L)'
;VARARLSEVARRPLASTLVVALAGSVCMGKVYLTQEAALKSAFPPPIQVERKTLFLSEAQASEVEHAAGSKIAGRVFSYYVGSDTAGIRGYAYFDTHLVRTLPETIMVLISGDGTIRRVEILSFSEPEDYFPREAWLGQFAGKGLSADLAIRRGIRNLSGASLTAEAVTSASRRILALHRLAMGSK
;
A
#
# COMPACT_ATOMS: atom_id res chain seq x y z
N VAL A 1 35.69 45.33 -72.14
CA VAL A 1 34.29 44.96 -71.94
C VAL A 1 34.29 43.65 -71.17
N ALA A 2 34.14 43.67 -69.79
CA ALA A 2 34.06 42.49 -68.98
C ALA A 2 32.77 42.58 -68.11
N ARG A 3 31.86 41.66 -68.37
CA ARG A 3 30.59 41.50 -67.59
C ARG A 3 30.89 40.66 -66.36
N ALA A 4 30.72 41.26 -65.19
CA ALA A 4 30.70 40.57 -63.91
C ALA A 4 29.36 39.81 -63.76
N ARG A 5 29.43 38.51 -63.46
CA ARG A 5 28.27 37.71 -63.05
C ARG A 5 28.15 37.74 -61.56
N LEU A 6 27.05 38.28 -61.07
CA LEU A 6 26.65 38.22 -59.66
C LEU A 6 26.16 36.79 -59.36
N SER A 7 26.81 36.13 -58.42
CA SER A 7 26.42 34.83 -57.89
C SER A 7 25.32 35.02 -56.83
N GLU A 8 24.18 34.43 -57.09
CA GLU A 8 23.01 34.37 -56.24
C GLU A 8 23.26 33.42 -55.07
N VAL A 9 23.38 33.98 -53.87
CA VAL A 9 23.52 33.21 -52.63
C VAL A 9 22.16 32.77 -52.19
N ALA A 10 21.85 31.48 -52.39
CA ALA A 10 20.63 30.84 -51.94
C ALA A 10 20.55 30.84 -50.41
N ARG A 11 19.64 31.60 -49.85
CA ARG A 11 19.28 31.58 -48.41
C ARG A 11 18.53 30.29 -48.12
N ARG A 12 19.17 29.37 -47.36
CA ARG A 12 18.52 28.21 -46.78
C ARG A 12 17.66 28.65 -45.58
N PRO A 13 16.39 28.22 -45.47
CA PRO A 13 15.61 28.49 -44.30
C PRO A 13 16.12 27.62 -43.15
N LEU A 14 16.42 28.22 -42.01
CA LEU A 14 16.67 27.58 -40.73
C LEU A 14 15.38 26.94 -40.24
N ALA A 15 15.30 25.61 -40.35
CA ALA A 15 14.22 24.85 -39.73
C ALA A 15 14.39 24.92 -38.19
N SER A 16 13.57 25.73 -37.55
CA SER A 16 13.46 25.76 -36.09
C SER A 16 12.85 24.46 -35.61
N THR A 17 13.68 23.56 -35.07
CA THR A 17 13.21 22.35 -34.42
C THR A 17 12.62 22.73 -33.05
N LEU A 18 11.30 22.74 -32.95
CA LEU A 18 10.58 22.93 -31.70
C LEU A 18 10.77 21.67 -30.82
N VAL A 19 11.67 21.73 -29.84
CA VAL A 19 11.82 20.70 -28.82
C VAL A 19 10.70 20.90 -27.80
N VAL A 20 9.62 20.09 -27.94
CA VAL A 20 8.60 20.00 -26.91
C VAL A 20 9.16 19.16 -25.75
N ALA A 21 9.64 19.83 -24.71
CA ALA A 21 9.99 19.19 -23.45
C ALA A 21 8.69 18.67 -22.79
N LEU A 22 8.45 17.37 -22.88
CA LEU A 22 7.43 16.70 -22.09
C LEU A 22 7.90 16.72 -20.62
N ALA A 23 7.51 17.75 -19.87
CA ALA A 23 7.63 17.75 -18.41
C ALA A 23 6.67 16.69 -17.86
N GLY A 24 7.12 15.46 -17.73
CA GLY A 24 6.42 14.42 -16.99
C GLY A 24 6.35 14.86 -15.53
N SER A 25 5.18 15.25 -15.07
CA SER A 25 4.93 15.46 -13.64
C SER A 25 5.13 14.12 -12.93
N VAL A 26 6.26 13.96 -12.26
CA VAL A 26 6.49 12.85 -11.35
C VAL A 26 5.53 13.08 -10.18
N CYS A 27 4.41 12.36 -10.17
CA CYS A 27 3.50 12.35 -9.03
C CYS A 27 4.22 11.63 -7.88
N MET A 28 4.92 12.39 -7.04
CA MET A 28 5.54 11.88 -5.84
C MET A 28 4.43 11.63 -4.81
N GLY A 29 4.19 10.36 -4.49
CA GLY A 29 3.26 9.99 -3.43
C GLY A 29 3.63 10.65 -2.11
N LYS A 30 2.63 11.09 -1.37
CA LYS A 30 2.81 11.69 -0.06
C LYS A 30 3.07 10.60 0.98
N VAL A 31 4.19 10.69 1.66
CA VAL A 31 4.52 9.84 2.82
C VAL A 31 4.04 10.57 4.08
N TYR A 32 3.11 9.96 4.79
CA TYR A 32 2.54 10.48 6.04
C TYR A 32 3.31 9.97 7.26
N LEU A 33 3.77 8.71 7.18
CA LEU A 33 4.46 8.05 8.28
C LEU A 33 5.49 7.06 7.75
N THR A 34 6.69 7.04 8.32
CA THR A 34 7.67 6.00 8.00
C THR A 34 7.29 4.68 8.70
N GLN A 35 7.75 3.56 8.17
CA GLN A 35 7.54 2.26 8.81
C GLN A 35 8.07 2.22 10.25
N GLU A 36 9.23 2.81 10.50
CA GLU A 36 9.82 2.89 11.84
C GLU A 36 8.95 3.68 12.80
N ALA A 37 8.47 4.86 12.37
CA ALA A 37 7.59 5.71 13.18
C ALA A 37 6.24 5.02 13.45
N ALA A 38 5.69 4.30 12.47
CA ALA A 38 4.48 3.51 12.63
C ALA A 38 4.66 2.38 13.65
N LEU A 39 5.77 1.63 13.59
CA LEU A 39 6.08 0.58 14.55
C LEU A 39 6.28 1.16 15.97
N LYS A 40 6.97 2.28 16.09
CA LYS A 40 7.15 2.96 17.39
C LYS A 40 5.84 3.45 17.99
N SER A 41 4.93 3.93 17.15
CA SER A 41 3.57 4.31 17.57
C SER A 41 2.72 3.10 17.95
N ALA A 42 2.84 1.99 17.22
CA ALA A 42 2.09 0.76 17.46
C ALA A 42 2.56 0.04 18.74
N PHE A 43 3.86 0.10 19.03
CA PHE A 43 4.54 -0.59 20.12
C PHE A 43 5.45 0.38 20.90
N PRO A 44 4.84 1.29 21.71
CA PRO A 44 5.64 2.21 22.52
C PRO A 44 6.42 1.44 23.59
N PRO A 45 7.56 1.97 24.08
CA PRO A 45 8.28 1.39 25.21
C PRO A 45 7.36 1.10 26.40
N PRO A 46 7.54 -0.01 27.12
CA PRO A 46 8.67 -0.96 27.08
C PRO A 46 8.53 -2.12 26.07
N ILE A 47 7.57 -2.07 25.13
CA ILE A 47 7.33 -3.14 24.17
C ILE A 47 8.52 -3.27 23.22
N GLN A 48 9.07 -4.47 23.14
CA GLN A 48 10.12 -4.82 22.18
C GLN A 48 9.51 -5.32 20.88
N VAL A 49 10.12 -4.97 19.76
CA VAL A 49 9.62 -5.32 18.42
C VAL A 49 10.62 -6.28 17.75
N GLU A 50 10.15 -7.47 17.39
CA GLU A 50 10.92 -8.46 16.66
C GLU A 50 10.35 -8.62 15.25
N ARG A 51 11.24 -8.59 14.22
CA ARG A 51 10.87 -8.90 12.85
C ARG A 51 10.87 -10.40 12.62
N LYS A 52 9.79 -10.93 12.08
CA LYS A 52 9.65 -12.31 11.63
C LYS A 52 9.48 -12.34 10.11
N THR A 53 9.84 -13.48 9.52
CA THR A 53 9.65 -13.74 8.09
C THR A 53 8.84 -15.03 7.92
N LEU A 54 7.82 -14.96 7.09
CA LEU A 54 6.97 -16.07 6.70
C LEU A 54 7.29 -16.47 5.25
N PHE A 55 7.65 -17.73 5.05
CA PHE A 55 7.87 -18.33 3.74
C PHE A 55 6.70 -19.24 3.41
N LEU A 56 6.02 -18.98 2.31
CA LEU A 56 4.86 -19.76 1.88
C LEU A 56 5.26 -20.81 0.84
N SER A 57 4.79 -22.03 1.01
CA SER A 57 4.71 -22.99 -0.09
C SER A 57 3.64 -22.54 -1.09
N GLU A 58 3.61 -23.14 -2.26
CA GLU A 58 2.61 -22.85 -3.28
C GLU A 58 1.18 -23.15 -2.78
N ALA A 59 1.00 -24.26 -2.07
CA ALA A 59 -0.27 -24.64 -1.46
C ALA A 59 -0.73 -23.60 -0.41
N GLN A 60 0.17 -23.14 0.46
CA GLN A 60 -0.12 -22.13 1.46
C GLN A 60 -0.45 -20.77 0.81
N ALA A 61 0.26 -20.39 -0.26
CA ALA A 61 -0.06 -19.18 -1.01
C ALA A 61 -1.48 -19.24 -1.59
N SER A 62 -1.85 -20.38 -2.20
CA SER A 62 -3.20 -20.61 -2.73
C SER A 62 -4.26 -20.56 -1.62
N GLU A 63 -4.01 -21.14 -0.46
CA GLU A 63 -4.89 -21.07 0.71
C GLU A 63 -5.12 -19.62 1.18
N VAL A 64 -4.04 -18.85 1.30
CA VAL A 64 -4.12 -17.43 1.68
C VAL A 64 -4.93 -16.63 0.67
N GLU A 65 -4.68 -16.82 -0.64
CA GLU A 65 -5.42 -16.14 -1.71
C GLU A 65 -6.91 -16.48 -1.68
N HIS A 66 -7.25 -17.76 -1.47
CA HIS A 66 -8.64 -18.21 -1.36
C HIS A 66 -9.32 -17.57 -0.13
N ALA A 67 -8.68 -17.62 1.03
CA ALA A 67 -9.23 -17.02 2.26
C ALA A 67 -9.35 -15.49 2.18
N ALA A 68 -8.39 -14.82 1.56
CA ALA A 68 -8.40 -13.38 1.34
C ALA A 68 -9.43 -12.95 0.27
N GLY A 69 -9.69 -13.81 -0.72
CA GLY A 69 -10.46 -13.47 -1.92
C GLY A 69 -9.70 -12.58 -2.88
N SER A 70 -8.36 -12.55 -2.81
CA SER A 70 -7.49 -11.74 -3.67
C SER A 70 -6.08 -12.32 -3.76
N LYS A 71 -5.36 -11.97 -4.83
CA LYS A 71 -3.98 -12.40 -5.05
C LYS A 71 -2.99 -11.76 -4.07
N ILE A 72 -1.90 -12.47 -3.78
CA ILE A 72 -0.77 -11.98 -3.01
C ILE A 72 0.42 -11.69 -3.94
N ALA A 73 1.26 -10.70 -3.57
CA ALA A 73 2.36 -10.24 -4.41
C ALA A 73 3.59 -11.17 -4.43
N GLY A 74 3.59 -12.24 -3.63
CA GLY A 74 4.73 -13.16 -3.54
C GLY A 74 4.54 -14.21 -2.47
N ARG A 75 5.64 -14.90 -2.10
CA ARG A 75 5.62 -15.99 -1.11
C ARG A 75 6.51 -15.74 0.10
N VAL A 76 7.07 -14.55 0.21
CA VAL A 76 7.92 -14.16 1.35
C VAL A 76 7.34 -12.90 1.96
N PHE A 77 6.93 -12.96 3.21
CA PHE A 77 6.31 -11.85 3.92
C PHE A 77 7.03 -11.58 5.23
N SER A 78 7.26 -10.31 5.53
CA SER A 78 7.77 -9.90 6.83
C SER A 78 6.63 -9.33 7.68
N TYR A 79 6.66 -9.65 8.97
CA TYR A 79 5.78 -9.05 9.97
C TYR A 79 6.54 -8.79 11.25
N TYR A 80 5.96 -8.01 12.13
CA TYR A 80 6.59 -7.58 13.37
C TYR A 80 5.74 -8.02 14.55
N VAL A 81 6.40 -8.54 15.58
CA VAL A 81 5.78 -8.98 16.82
C VAL A 81 6.19 -8.03 17.92
N GLY A 82 5.22 -7.35 18.51
CA GLY A 82 5.44 -6.55 19.70
C GLY A 82 5.21 -7.41 20.96
N SER A 83 6.18 -7.45 21.88
CA SER A 83 6.08 -8.20 23.12
C SER A 83 6.75 -7.47 24.28
N ASP A 84 6.31 -7.75 25.49
CA ASP A 84 6.93 -7.33 26.74
C ASP A 84 6.97 -8.49 27.76
N THR A 85 7.29 -8.19 29.01
CA THR A 85 7.36 -9.19 30.09
C THR A 85 6.04 -9.92 30.35
N ALA A 86 4.91 -9.36 29.97
CA ALA A 86 3.60 -9.99 30.11
C ALA A 86 3.15 -10.76 28.84
N GLY A 87 3.98 -10.78 27.78
CA GLY A 87 3.76 -11.56 26.57
C GLY A 87 3.54 -10.72 25.30
N ILE A 88 2.92 -11.35 24.29
CA ILE A 88 2.68 -10.71 23.00
C ILE A 88 1.61 -9.64 23.10
N ARG A 89 1.90 -8.44 22.61
CA ARG A 89 1.03 -7.26 22.60
C ARG A 89 0.35 -7.02 21.26
N GLY A 90 0.81 -7.68 20.22
CA GLY A 90 0.21 -7.60 18.90
C GLY A 90 1.20 -7.87 17.77
N TYR A 91 0.70 -7.73 16.55
CA TYR A 91 1.43 -8.01 15.32
C TYR A 91 1.20 -6.86 14.33
N ALA A 92 2.26 -6.38 13.70
CA ALA A 92 2.16 -5.37 12.65
C ALA A 92 2.57 -5.96 11.30
N TYR A 93 1.75 -5.73 10.30
CA TYR A 93 1.97 -6.11 8.91
C TYR A 93 1.95 -4.86 8.04
N PHE A 94 2.72 -4.89 6.96
CA PHE A 94 2.74 -3.83 5.95
C PHE A 94 2.35 -4.43 4.61
N ASP A 95 1.50 -3.74 3.88
CA ASP A 95 1.07 -4.12 2.53
C ASP A 95 1.17 -2.89 1.62
N THR A 96 1.85 -3.05 0.48
CA THR A 96 1.91 -2.03 -0.56
C THR A 96 1.18 -2.57 -1.78
N HIS A 97 0.19 -1.84 -2.25
CA HIS A 97 -0.65 -2.23 -3.37
C HIS A 97 -1.03 -1.02 -4.22
N LEU A 98 -1.61 -1.26 -5.38
CA LEU A 98 -2.17 -0.21 -6.22
C LEU A 98 -3.64 0.02 -5.85
N VAL A 99 -4.04 1.28 -5.74
CA VAL A 99 -5.45 1.66 -5.60
C VAL A 99 -6.11 1.64 -6.98
N ARG A 100 -5.73 2.52 -7.88
CA ARG A 100 -6.12 2.53 -9.28
C ARG A 100 -4.88 2.28 -10.14
N THR A 101 -3.96 3.22 -10.14
CA THR A 101 -2.71 3.21 -10.90
C THR A 101 -1.50 3.55 -10.05
N LEU A 102 -1.72 4.12 -8.88
CA LEU A 102 -0.69 4.63 -7.98
C LEU A 102 -0.65 3.81 -6.68
N PRO A 103 0.54 3.70 -6.07
CA PRO A 103 0.73 2.88 -4.88
C PRO A 103 0.17 3.53 -3.62
N GLU A 104 -0.34 2.67 -2.75
CA GLU A 104 -0.67 2.94 -1.36
C GLU A 104 0.09 1.95 -0.48
N THR A 105 0.59 2.41 0.67
CA THR A 105 1.17 1.53 1.69
C THR A 105 0.39 1.70 2.98
N ILE A 106 -0.06 0.57 3.52
CA ILE A 106 -0.77 0.54 4.80
C ILE A 106 -0.03 -0.29 5.83
N MET A 107 -0.24 0.01 7.10
CA MET A 107 0.03 -0.88 8.23
C MET A 107 -1.29 -1.41 8.78
N VAL A 108 -1.35 -2.71 9.02
CA VAL A 108 -2.43 -3.34 9.79
C VAL A 108 -1.86 -3.87 11.09
N LEU A 109 -2.33 -3.32 12.19
CA LEU A 109 -2.00 -3.78 13.53
C LEU A 109 -3.05 -4.78 13.99
N ILE A 110 -2.61 -5.99 14.35
CA ILE A 110 -3.46 -7.10 14.81
C ILE A 110 -3.23 -7.33 16.29
N SER A 111 -4.30 -7.50 17.04
CA SER A 111 -4.28 -7.84 18.47
C SER A 111 -3.91 -9.32 18.68
N GLY A 112 -3.62 -9.70 19.92
CA GLY A 112 -3.27 -11.08 20.26
C GLY A 112 -4.39 -12.10 20.00
N ASP A 113 -5.64 -11.65 19.91
CA ASP A 113 -6.82 -12.47 19.56
C ASP A 113 -7.03 -12.68 18.04
N GLY A 114 -6.14 -12.10 17.21
CA GLY A 114 -6.22 -12.22 15.75
C GLY A 114 -7.19 -11.24 15.07
N THR A 115 -7.72 -10.25 15.79
CA THR A 115 -8.54 -9.19 15.21
C THR A 115 -7.74 -7.95 14.87
N ILE A 116 -8.21 -7.16 13.89
CA ILE A 116 -7.60 -5.88 13.56
C ILE A 116 -7.78 -4.92 14.73
N ARG A 117 -6.67 -4.39 15.23
CA ARG A 117 -6.66 -3.31 16.21
C ARG A 117 -6.74 -1.94 15.55
N ARG A 118 -6.01 -1.76 14.43
CA ARG A 118 -5.92 -0.50 13.68
C ARG A 118 -5.44 -0.74 12.26
N VAL A 119 -5.95 0.04 11.32
CA VAL A 119 -5.39 0.22 9.98
C VAL A 119 -4.89 1.65 9.86
N GLU A 120 -3.70 1.84 9.31
CA GLU A 120 -3.05 3.14 9.15
C GLU A 120 -2.42 3.27 7.78
N ILE A 121 -2.66 4.40 7.11
CA ILE A 121 -2.05 4.70 5.81
C ILE A 121 -0.68 5.33 6.04
N LEU A 122 0.37 4.72 5.50
CA LEU A 122 1.74 5.21 5.60
C LEU A 122 2.13 6.11 4.43
N SER A 123 1.73 5.70 3.23
CA SER A 123 1.90 6.52 2.04
C SER A 123 0.72 6.36 1.10
N PHE A 124 0.42 7.41 0.36
CA PHE A 124 -0.70 7.47 -0.56
C PHE A 124 -0.31 8.33 -1.76
N SER A 125 -0.41 7.78 -2.97
CA SER A 125 0.03 8.45 -4.19
C SER A 125 -1.13 8.89 -5.09
N GLU A 126 -2.37 8.45 -4.82
CA GLU A 126 -3.56 8.96 -5.48
C GLU A 126 -3.91 10.37 -4.97
N PRO A 127 -4.77 11.14 -5.67
CA PRO A 127 -5.22 12.45 -5.21
C PRO A 127 -5.82 12.42 -3.79
N GLU A 128 -5.56 13.49 -3.02
CA GLU A 128 -5.99 13.57 -1.60
C GLU A 128 -7.50 13.45 -1.41
N ASP A 129 -8.31 13.77 -2.41
CA ASP A 129 -9.76 13.59 -2.38
C ASP A 129 -10.19 12.12 -2.19
N TYR A 130 -9.31 11.19 -2.53
CA TYR A 130 -9.53 9.75 -2.36
C TYR A 130 -8.94 9.18 -1.08
N PHE A 131 -8.29 10.02 -0.26
CA PHE A 131 -7.65 9.59 0.98
C PHE A 131 -8.70 9.18 2.03
N PRO A 132 -8.61 7.98 2.61
CA PRO A 132 -9.57 7.52 3.61
C PRO A 132 -9.30 8.19 4.96
N ARG A 133 -10.30 8.91 5.47
CA ARG A 133 -10.21 9.57 6.78
C ARG A 133 -10.17 8.54 7.91
N GLU A 134 -9.59 8.93 9.04
CA GLU A 134 -9.45 8.10 10.23
C GLU A 134 -10.78 7.49 10.69
N ALA A 135 -11.86 8.26 10.69
CA ALA A 135 -13.20 7.77 11.05
C ALA A 135 -13.69 6.61 10.15
N TRP A 136 -13.27 6.59 8.87
CA TRP A 136 -13.57 5.48 7.96
C TRP A 136 -12.67 4.27 8.26
N LEU A 137 -11.38 4.48 8.49
CA LEU A 137 -10.43 3.43 8.88
C LEU A 137 -10.80 2.78 10.21
N GLY A 138 -11.42 3.52 11.13
CA GLY A 138 -11.90 3.01 12.41
C GLY A 138 -12.90 1.85 12.31
N GLN A 139 -13.55 1.66 11.15
CA GLN A 139 -14.49 0.55 10.91
C GLN A 139 -13.82 -0.83 10.94
N PHE A 140 -12.51 -0.89 10.74
CA PHE A 140 -11.75 -2.15 10.72
C PHE A 140 -11.46 -2.67 12.13
N ALA A 141 -11.49 -1.82 13.16
CA ALA A 141 -11.21 -2.22 14.53
C ALA A 141 -12.15 -3.32 15.01
N GLY A 142 -11.57 -4.35 15.65
CA GLY A 142 -12.28 -5.54 16.14
C GLY A 142 -12.68 -6.54 15.07
N LYS A 143 -12.38 -6.29 13.79
CA LYS A 143 -12.74 -7.22 12.71
C LYS A 143 -11.66 -8.29 12.51
N GLY A 144 -12.13 -9.54 12.38
CA GLY A 144 -11.34 -10.69 11.96
C GLY A 144 -11.58 -11.03 10.49
N LEU A 145 -10.93 -12.08 10.01
CA LEU A 145 -11.13 -12.60 8.66
C LEU A 145 -12.50 -13.31 8.57
N SER A 146 -13.48 -12.61 8.08
CA SER A 146 -14.85 -13.08 7.91
C SER A 146 -15.48 -12.57 6.62
N ALA A 147 -16.66 -13.08 6.28
CA ALA A 147 -17.43 -12.60 5.13
C ALA A 147 -17.90 -11.14 5.31
N ASP A 148 -17.97 -10.65 6.54
CA ASP A 148 -18.41 -9.28 6.85
C ASP A 148 -17.27 -8.26 6.68
N LEU A 149 -16.02 -8.69 6.62
CA LEU A 149 -14.92 -7.81 6.26
C LEU A 149 -14.93 -7.55 4.74
N ALA A 150 -15.97 -6.92 4.26
CA ALA A 150 -16.22 -6.62 2.86
C ALA A 150 -17.03 -5.32 2.72
N ILE A 151 -16.81 -4.61 1.61
CA ILE A 151 -17.55 -3.40 1.27
C ILE A 151 -19.04 -3.72 1.12
N ARG A 152 -19.90 -2.83 1.62
CA ARG A 152 -21.38 -2.98 1.67
C ARG A 152 -21.89 -4.12 2.56
N ARG A 153 -21.01 -4.74 3.34
CA ARG A 153 -21.36 -5.67 4.42
C ARG A 153 -20.96 -5.03 5.76
N GLY A 154 -19.85 -5.47 6.36
CA GLY A 154 -19.37 -4.89 7.60
C GLY A 154 -18.44 -3.66 7.42
N ILE A 155 -18.11 -3.26 6.18
CA ILE A 155 -17.38 -2.03 5.86
C ILE A 155 -18.26 -1.17 4.96
N ARG A 156 -18.54 0.07 5.41
CA ARG A 156 -19.24 1.07 4.58
C ARG A 156 -18.31 1.54 3.47
N ASN A 157 -18.86 1.75 2.28
CA ASN A 157 -18.10 2.31 1.17
C ASN A 157 -17.64 3.75 1.48
N LEU A 158 -16.60 4.20 0.82
CA LEU A 158 -16.10 5.57 0.88
C LEU A 158 -16.65 6.33 -0.33
N SER A 159 -17.56 7.26 -0.11
CA SER A 159 -18.15 8.08 -1.20
C SER A 159 -17.06 8.83 -1.95
N GLY A 160 -17.05 8.71 -3.27
CA GLY A 160 -16.05 9.30 -4.15
C GLY A 160 -14.72 8.52 -4.24
N ALA A 161 -14.44 7.58 -3.30
CA ALA A 161 -13.18 6.84 -3.23
C ALA A 161 -13.39 5.32 -3.09
N SER A 162 -14.31 4.74 -3.87
CA SER A 162 -14.66 3.32 -3.79
C SER A 162 -13.47 2.40 -4.06
N LEU A 163 -12.55 2.77 -4.97
CA LEU A 163 -11.37 1.95 -5.25
C LEU A 163 -10.40 1.92 -4.06
N THR A 164 -10.21 3.04 -3.37
CA THR A 164 -9.43 3.07 -2.12
C THR A 164 -10.08 2.19 -1.06
N ALA A 165 -11.40 2.28 -0.89
CA ALA A 165 -12.12 1.44 0.06
C ALA A 165 -11.95 -0.05 -0.23
N GLU A 166 -12.06 -0.47 -1.50
CA GLU A 166 -11.84 -1.85 -1.94
C GLU A 166 -10.40 -2.29 -1.74
N ALA A 167 -9.41 -1.44 -2.07
CA ALA A 167 -7.99 -1.73 -1.95
C ALA A 167 -7.58 -1.97 -0.49
N VAL A 168 -7.92 -1.05 0.42
CA VAL A 168 -7.66 -1.18 1.87
C VAL A 168 -8.36 -2.41 2.46
N THR A 169 -9.61 -2.66 2.07
CA THR A 169 -10.36 -3.84 2.55
C THR A 169 -9.72 -5.14 2.08
N SER A 170 -9.33 -5.21 0.80
CA SER A 170 -8.66 -6.38 0.22
C SER A 170 -7.29 -6.63 0.84
N ALA A 171 -6.49 -5.57 1.05
CA ALA A 171 -5.20 -5.66 1.74
C ALA A 171 -5.35 -6.14 3.19
N SER A 172 -6.34 -5.62 3.92
CA SER A 172 -6.64 -6.06 5.28
C SER A 172 -7.01 -7.54 5.34
N ARG A 173 -7.79 -8.05 4.36
CA ARG A 173 -8.12 -9.48 4.24
C ARG A 173 -6.88 -10.33 3.96
N ARG A 174 -6.00 -9.89 3.03
CA ARG A 174 -4.73 -10.60 2.75
C ARG A 174 -3.87 -10.72 4.01
N ILE A 175 -3.73 -9.61 4.74
CA ILE A 175 -2.95 -9.58 5.98
C ILE A 175 -3.53 -10.51 7.03
N LEU A 176 -4.85 -10.53 7.23
CA LEU A 176 -5.49 -11.44 8.19
C LEU A 176 -5.34 -12.91 7.77
N ALA A 177 -5.39 -13.22 6.48
CA ALA A 177 -5.16 -14.56 5.99
C ALA A 177 -3.71 -15.02 6.22
N LEU A 178 -2.73 -14.14 5.94
CA LEU A 178 -1.31 -14.37 6.25
C LEU A 178 -1.09 -14.56 7.76
N HIS A 179 -1.72 -13.72 8.58
CA HIS A 179 -1.63 -13.82 10.04
C HIS A 179 -2.18 -15.15 10.55
N ARG A 180 -3.34 -15.58 10.06
CA ARG A 180 -3.94 -16.87 10.42
C ARG A 180 -3.00 -18.04 10.12
N LEU A 181 -2.36 -18.02 8.95
CA LEU A 181 -1.39 -19.03 8.57
C LEU A 181 -0.14 -18.96 9.47
N ALA A 182 0.40 -17.77 9.72
CA ALA A 182 1.58 -17.58 10.58
C ALA A 182 1.37 -18.07 12.01
N MET A 183 0.13 -17.97 12.54
CA MET A 183 -0.23 -18.44 13.89
C MET A 183 -0.59 -19.92 13.92
N GLY A 184 -1.11 -20.47 12.83
CA GLY A 184 -1.43 -21.90 12.70
C GLY A 184 -0.26 -22.81 12.35
N SER A 185 0.88 -22.24 11.93
CA SER A 185 2.11 -22.97 11.56
C SER A 185 3.01 -23.34 12.75
N LYS A 186 2.49 -23.35 13.98
CA LYS A 186 3.23 -23.75 15.19
C LYS A 186 3.02 -25.22 15.49
#